data_e9098b2721b0b778f9916af0163c0664
#
_entry.id   e9098b2721b0b778f9916af0163c0664
#
_cell.length_a   1.000
_cell.length_b   1.000
_cell.length_c   1.000
_cell.angle_alpha   90.00
_cell.angle_beta   90.00
_cell.angle_gamma   90.00
#
_symmetry.space_group_name_H-M   'P 1'
#
loop_
_entity.id
_entity.type
_entity.pdbx_description
1 polymer ?
#
loop_
_entity_poly.entity_id
_entity_poly.type
_entity_poly.pdbx_seq_one_letter_code
_entity_poly.pdbx_strand_id
1 'polypeptide(L)'
;IVRWIGHDAAIFGRNSGGPLVDMQGQIVGINEISLGLAGAIPADLAREVAESIIRDGRVKRGWIGLEVQPLLTSSKATRGALIGGTIDGSPAADAGFASGDILLKLAGRDVFVRFAEEVPVFNQMVMRLPIGKPVEATVLRGGTEKTLRVTPAERESVDARIQELPLVGVTASNLTGWSVKELKRTSRDGVRVRGVRPGGPADEAKPALREDDVILSIDDRPTASFDALETAVEALTRGKDSRVPALVAFDRVGERLLTVVDLGRPGLEDPGLEARKAWVPVSVQPSALGL
;
A
#
# COMPACT_ATOMS: atom_id res chain seq x y z
N ILE A 1 -12.34 -5.27 5.46
CA ILE A 1 -13.77 -5.24 5.05
C ILE A 1 -14.55 -4.84 6.29
N VAL A 2 -15.37 -3.82 6.18
CA VAL A 2 -16.20 -3.25 7.24
C VAL A 2 -17.65 -3.66 6.99
N ARG A 3 -18.43 -3.91 8.04
CA ARG A 3 -19.89 -3.97 7.92
C ARG A 3 -20.40 -2.54 7.77
N TRP A 4 -21.15 -2.28 6.74
CA TRP A 4 -21.78 -1.00 6.46
C TRP A 4 -23.21 -0.98 7.00
N ILE A 5 -23.66 0.20 7.41
CA ILE A 5 -25.07 0.47 7.61
C ILE A 5 -25.64 0.85 6.26
N GLY A 6 -26.48 0.00 5.67
CA GLY A 6 -27.22 0.33 4.43
C GLY A 6 -28.43 1.20 4.79
N HIS A 7 -28.68 2.25 4.01
CA HIS A 7 -29.82 3.13 4.15
C HIS A 7 -30.26 3.70 2.81
N ASP A 8 -31.45 4.26 2.74
CA ASP A 8 -32.10 4.80 1.55
C ASP A 8 -32.01 6.34 1.43
N ALA A 9 -31.45 7.01 2.44
CA ALA A 9 -31.20 8.45 2.35
C ALA A 9 -30.22 8.74 1.20
N ALA A 10 -30.56 9.69 0.34
CA ALA A 10 -29.76 10.01 -0.82
C ALA A 10 -28.39 10.60 -0.42
N ILE A 11 -27.31 9.93 -0.84
CA ILE A 11 -25.94 10.44 -0.73
C ILE A 11 -25.52 11.01 -2.08
N PHE A 12 -25.24 12.31 -2.11
CA PHE A 12 -24.67 12.99 -3.25
C PHE A 12 -23.16 13.18 -3.01
N GLY A 13 -22.37 13.45 -4.06
CA GLY A 13 -20.92 13.56 -4.00
C GLY A 13 -20.32 14.59 -3.00
N ARG A 14 -21.18 15.35 -2.30
CA ARG A 14 -20.78 16.29 -1.25
C ARG A 14 -21.19 15.85 0.17
N ASN A 15 -21.86 14.71 0.30
CA ASN A 15 -22.37 14.20 1.58
C ASN A 15 -21.46 13.12 2.18
N SER A 16 -20.44 12.64 1.43
CA SER A 16 -19.42 11.74 1.96
C SER A 16 -18.66 12.42 3.10
N GLY A 17 -18.46 11.68 4.21
CA GLY A 17 -17.90 12.21 5.45
C GLY A 17 -18.91 12.87 6.37
N GLY A 18 -20.14 13.14 5.92
CA GLY A 18 -21.24 13.67 6.74
C GLY A 18 -21.83 12.59 7.66
N PRO A 19 -22.46 13.02 8.79
CA PRO A 19 -23.07 12.08 9.72
C PRO A 19 -24.38 11.49 9.20
N LEU A 20 -24.60 10.20 9.49
CA LEU A 20 -25.93 9.58 9.51
C LEU A 20 -26.46 9.67 10.93
N VAL A 21 -27.63 10.27 11.10
CA VAL A 21 -28.25 10.48 12.42
C VAL A 21 -29.57 9.72 12.54
N ASP A 22 -29.89 9.27 13.74
CA ASP A 22 -31.19 8.68 14.06
C ASP A 22 -32.25 9.76 14.39
N MET A 23 -33.47 9.32 14.69
CA MET A 23 -34.59 10.19 15.05
C MET A 23 -34.38 10.96 16.37
N GLN A 24 -33.42 10.55 17.18
CA GLN A 24 -33.02 11.20 18.44
C GLN A 24 -31.86 12.19 18.23
N GLY A 25 -31.41 12.36 16.98
CA GLY A 25 -30.28 13.23 16.63
C GLY A 25 -28.90 12.64 16.98
N GLN A 26 -28.81 11.35 17.29
CA GLN A 26 -27.55 10.69 17.58
C GLN A 26 -26.86 10.25 16.30
N ILE A 27 -25.53 10.41 16.24
CA ILE A 27 -24.72 9.94 15.09
C ILE A 27 -24.61 8.41 15.18
N VAL A 28 -25.21 7.71 14.22
CA VAL A 28 -25.17 6.25 14.08
C VAL A 28 -24.16 5.78 13.04
N GLY A 29 -23.71 6.67 12.15
CA GLY A 29 -22.73 6.35 11.13
C GLY A 29 -22.13 7.57 10.46
N ILE A 30 -21.09 7.33 9.63
CA ILE A 30 -20.47 8.33 8.75
C ILE A 30 -20.71 7.87 7.31
N ASN A 31 -21.36 8.71 6.51
CA ASN A 31 -21.68 8.42 5.12
C ASN A 31 -20.40 8.33 4.27
N GLU A 32 -20.31 7.32 3.42
CA GLU A 32 -19.13 7.17 2.55
C GLU A 32 -19.49 6.87 1.10
N ILE A 33 -20.35 5.89 0.84
CA ILE A 33 -20.56 5.35 -0.50
C ILE A 33 -22.03 5.31 -0.91
N SER A 34 -22.27 5.51 -2.22
CA SER A 34 -23.56 5.26 -2.84
C SER A 34 -23.36 4.31 -4.04
N LEU A 35 -23.82 3.06 -3.90
CA LEU A 35 -23.80 2.00 -4.93
C LEU A 35 -25.21 1.39 -5.07
N GLY A 36 -26.19 2.24 -5.45
CA GLY A 36 -27.60 1.85 -5.51
C GLY A 36 -28.32 1.95 -4.16
N LEU A 37 -27.66 1.58 -3.06
CA LEU A 37 -28.00 1.94 -1.69
C LEU A 37 -26.87 2.78 -1.10
N ALA A 38 -27.22 3.69 -0.20
CA ALA A 38 -26.24 4.45 0.55
C ALA A 38 -25.63 3.60 1.65
N GLY A 39 -24.31 3.75 1.88
CA GLY A 39 -23.59 3.05 2.92
C GLY A 39 -22.91 4.01 3.88
N ALA A 40 -23.07 3.74 5.18
CA ALA A 40 -22.39 4.49 6.23
C ALA A 40 -21.51 3.56 7.08
N ILE A 41 -20.34 4.07 7.48
CA ILE A 41 -19.46 3.41 8.46
C ILE A 41 -20.13 3.55 9.83
N PRO A 42 -20.31 2.43 10.61
CA PRO A 42 -20.89 2.50 11.94
C PRO A 42 -20.15 3.47 12.87
N ALA A 43 -20.91 4.21 13.69
CA ALA A 43 -20.36 5.27 14.54
C ALA A 43 -19.37 4.75 15.60
N ASP A 44 -19.55 3.54 16.11
CA ASP A 44 -18.60 2.89 17.03
C ASP A 44 -17.23 2.66 16.38
N LEU A 45 -17.21 2.17 15.16
CA LEU A 45 -15.99 1.99 14.40
C LEU A 45 -15.34 3.35 14.03
N ALA A 46 -16.14 4.33 13.62
CA ALA A 46 -15.65 5.67 13.32
C ALA A 46 -15.00 6.31 14.57
N ARG A 47 -15.60 6.14 15.74
CA ARG A 47 -15.05 6.60 17.02
C ARG A 47 -13.72 5.91 17.35
N GLU A 48 -13.64 4.58 17.24
CA GLU A 48 -12.40 3.81 17.47
C GLU A 48 -11.26 4.32 16.59
N VAL A 49 -11.55 4.59 15.32
CA VAL A 49 -10.59 5.15 14.37
C VAL A 49 -10.16 6.56 14.76
N ALA A 50 -11.12 7.44 15.09
CA ALA A 50 -10.85 8.82 15.50
C ALA A 50 -9.99 8.88 16.77
N GLU A 51 -10.32 8.08 17.80
CA GLU A 51 -9.55 7.98 19.04
C GLU A 51 -8.11 7.49 18.78
N SER A 52 -7.94 6.53 17.86
CA SER A 52 -6.61 6.07 17.47
C SER A 52 -5.79 7.17 16.78
N ILE A 53 -6.40 7.93 15.88
CA ILE A 53 -5.75 9.04 15.18
C ILE A 53 -5.38 10.15 16.18
N ILE A 54 -6.28 10.50 17.10
CA ILE A 54 -6.02 11.54 18.12
C ILE A 54 -4.87 11.13 19.04
N ARG A 55 -4.82 9.87 19.47
CA ARG A 55 -3.81 9.37 20.40
C ARG A 55 -2.45 9.12 19.73
N ASP A 56 -2.44 8.49 18.54
CA ASP A 56 -1.25 7.91 17.92
C ASP A 56 -0.86 8.60 16.60
N GLY A 57 -1.66 9.57 16.12
CA GLY A 57 -1.50 10.20 14.80
C GLY A 57 -1.87 9.30 13.62
N ARG A 58 -2.16 8.02 13.87
CA ARG A 58 -2.49 7.01 12.84
C ARG A 58 -3.27 5.84 13.43
N VAL A 59 -3.93 5.09 12.56
CA VAL A 59 -4.60 3.85 12.95
C VAL A 59 -3.63 2.68 12.87
N LYS A 60 -3.32 2.07 14.02
CA LYS A 60 -2.55 0.82 14.10
C LYS A 60 -3.52 -0.37 14.12
N ARG A 61 -3.25 -1.36 13.31
CA ARG A 61 -4.07 -2.57 13.22
C ARG A 61 -3.20 -3.80 13.37
N GLY A 62 -3.63 -4.75 14.21
CA GLY A 62 -3.00 -6.04 14.34
C GLY A 62 -3.14 -6.86 13.05
N TRP A 63 -2.14 -7.69 12.79
CA TRP A 63 -2.11 -8.60 11.66
C TRP A 63 -1.34 -9.87 12.05
N ILE A 64 -1.84 -11.02 11.60
CA ILE A 64 -1.18 -12.32 11.83
C ILE A 64 -0.93 -13.10 10.55
N GLY A 65 -1.51 -12.68 9.40
CA GLY A 65 -1.28 -13.35 8.11
C GLY A 65 -2.02 -14.67 7.96
N LEU A 66 -3.19 -14.82 8.59
CA LEU A 66 -4.09 -15.96 8.39
C LEU A 66 -5.11 -15.65 7.30
N GLU A 67 -5.31 -16.63 6.41
CA GLU A 67 -6.42 -16.68 5.47
C GLU A 67 -7.46 -17.67 6.02
N VAL A 68 -8.65 -17.19 6.33
CA VAL A 68 -9.73 -18.04 6.84
C VAL A 68 -10.88 -18.13 5.86
N GLN A 69 -11.55 -19.27 5.92
CA GLN A 69 -12.74 -19.59 5.13
C GLN A 69 -13.85 -20.08 6.07
N PRO A 70 -15.10 -20.03 5.63
CA PRO A 70 -16.20 -20.69 6.33
C PRO A 70 -15.91 -22.18 6.54
N LEU A 71 -16.46 -22.73 7.61
CA LEU A 71 -16.41 -24.17 7.84
C LEU A 71 -17.10 -24.91 6.68
N LEU A 72 -16.47 -26.00 6.23
CA LEU A 72 -17.09 -26.85 5.24
C LEU A 72 -18.37 -27.49 5.80
N THR A 73 -19.39 -27.63 4.98
CA THR A 73 -20.65 -28.27 5.35
C THR A 73 -20.46 -29.71 5.82
N SER A 74 -19.40 -30.39 5.30
CA SER A 74 -18.98 -31.73 5.69
C SER A 74 -18.16 -31.79 6.97
N SER A 75 -17.79 -30.63 7.56
CA SER A 75 -16.98 -30.58 8.79
C SER A 75 -17.76 -31.16 9.97
N LYS A 76 -17.08 -31.98 10.78
CA LYS A 76 -17.61 -32.42 12.09
C LYS A 76 -17.58 -31.32 13.15
N ALA A 77 -16.78 -30.27 12.93
CA ALA A 77 -16.71 -29.13 13.84
C ALA A 77 -17.95 -28.25 13.66
N THR A 78 -18.60 -27.91 14.75
CA THR A 78 -19.81 -27.06 14.79
C THR A 78 -19.47 -25.58 14.96
N ARG A 79 -18.21 -25.25 15.27
CA ARG A 79 -17.70 -23.89 15.51
C ARG A 79 -16.25 -23.76 15.01
N GLY A 80 -15.82 -22.54 14.79
CA GLY A 80 -14.46 -22.22 14.35
C GLY A 80 -14.45 -21.59 12.96
N ALA A 81 -13.25 -21.40 12.44
CA ALA A 81 -12.98 -20.95 11.07
C ALA A 81 -11.98 -21.93 10.44
N LEU A 82 -12.22 -22.33 9.20
CA LEU A 82 -11.25 -23.14 8.45
C LEU A 82 -10.05 -22.25 8.06
N ILE A 83 -8.84 -22.68 8.38
CA ILE A 83 -7.63 -22.03 7.91
C ILE A 83 -7.35 -22.50 6.50
N GLY A 84 -7.51 -21.62 5.52
CA GLY A 84 -7.20 -21.85 4.11
C GLY A 84 -5.70 -21.78 3.83
N GLY A 85 -4.98 -20.93 4.57
CA GLY A 85 -3.55 -20.75 4.42
C GLY A 85 -2.96 -19.73 5.38
N THR A 86 -1.63 -19.64 5.33
CA THR A 86 -0.84 -18.58 5.97
C THR A 86 -0.02 -17.86 4.91
N ILE A 87 0.22 -16.58 5.15
CA ILE A 87 1.12 -15.79 4.29
C ILE A 87 2.56 -16.10 4.72
N ASP A 88 3.44 -16.39 3.78
CA ASP A 88 4.85 -16.67 4.05
C ASP A 88 5.52 -15.51 4.80
N GLY A 89 6.33 -15.82 5.83
CA GLY A 89 6.96 -14.83 6.70
C GLY A 89 5.99 -14.06 7.59
N SER A 90 4.76 -14.55 7.76
CA SER A 90 3.77 -13.97 8.65
C SER A 90 3.87 -14.53 10.07
N PRO A 91 3.39 -13.78 11.08
CA PRO A 91 3.30 -14.29 12.45
C PRO A 91 2.57 -15.63 12.58
N ALA A 92 1.58 -15.91 11.76
CA ALA A 92 0.86 -17.18 11.77
C ALA A 92 1.69 -18.33 11.19
N ALA A 93 2.45 -18.08 10.11
CA ALA A 93 3.37 -19.08 9.57
C ALA A 93 4.44 -19.45 10.61
N ASP A 94 5.05 -18.44 11.26
CA ASP A 94 6.06 -18.64 12.30
C ASP A 94 5.49 -19.34 13.55
N ALA A 95 4.22 -19.11 13.87
CA ALA A 95 3.52 -19.77 14.97
C ALA A 95 3.10 -21.22 14.66
N GLY A 96 3.26 -21.68 13.41
CA GLY A 96 2.98 -23.04 13.00
C GLY A 96 1.51 -23.34 12.72
N PHE A 97 0.70 -22.33 12.35
CA PHE A 97 -0.62 -22.58 11.78
C PHE A 97 -0.47 -23.28 10.42
N ALA A 98 -1.39 -24.17 10.11
CA ALA A 98 -1.38 -24.93 8.87
C ALA A 98 -2.74 -24.89 8.16
N SER A 99 -2.71 -25.00 6.82
CA SER A 99 -3.92 -25.18 6.03
C SER A 99 -4.66 -26.43 6.48
N GLY A 100 -5.98 -26.34 6.60
CA GLY A 100 -6.84 -27.43 7.08
C GLY A 100 -7.05 -27.43 8.60
N ASP A 101 -6.33 -26.62 9.37
CA ASP A 101 -6.66 -26.40 10.78
C ASP A 101 -8.03 -25.70 10.90
N ILE A 102 -8.75 -26.00 11.99
CA ILE A 102 -9.95 -25.24 12.34
C ILE A 102 -9.60 -24.38 13.56
N LEU A 103 -9.58 -23.07 13.39
CA LEU A 103 -9.35 -22.12 14.47
C LEU A 103 -10.59 -22.01 15.34
N LEU A 104 -10.51 -22.51 16.57
CA LEU A 104 -11.61 -22.54 17.53
C LEU A 104 -11.66 -21.29 18.42
N LYS A 105 -10.47 -20.83 18.88
CA LYS A 105 -10.33 -19.66 19.75
C LYS A 105 -9.12 -18.82 19.34
N LEU A 106 -9.23 -17.51 19.55
CA LEU A 106 -8.14 -16.55 19.36
C LEU A 106 -8.19 -15.49 20.45
N ALA A 107 -7.08 -15.32 21.19
CA ALA A 107 -6.99 -14.38 22.32
C ALA A 107 -8.15 -14.55 23.33
N GLY A 108 -8.47 -15.79 23.68
CA GLY A 108 -9.55 -16.13 24.64
C GLY A 108 -10.98 -16.02 24.10
N ARG A 109 -11.17 -15.57 22.85
CA ARG A 109 -12.50 -15.42 22.24
C ARG A 109 -12.80 -16.59 21.32
N ASP A 110 -14.02 -17.09 21.34
CA ASP A 110 -14.47 -18.12 20.39
C ASP A 110 -14.56 -17.53 18.97
N VAL A 111 -14.19 -18.36 17.99
CA VAL A 111 -14.25 -18.01 16.58
C VAL A 111 -15.44 -18.72 15.95
N PHE A 112 -16.22 -17.96 15.18
CA PHE A 112 -17.35 -18.47 14.42
C PHE A 112 -17.29 -17.90 13.00
N VAL A 113 -17.06 -18.77 12.00
CA VAL A 113 -17.11 -18.41 10.58
C VAL A 113 -17.79 -19.57 9.83
N ARG A 114 -19.12 -19.52 9.78
CA ARG A 114 -19.94 -20.50 9.05
C ARG A 114 -20.30 -20.03 7.65
N PHE A 115 -20.35 -18.70 7.47
CA PHE A 115 -20.72 -18.06 6.23
C PHE A 115 -19.67 -17.01 5.85
N ALA A 116 -19.59 -16.68 4.54
CA ALA A 116 -18.64 -15.71 4.03
C ALA A 116 -18.82 -14.31 4.68
N GLU A 117 -20.05 -13.97 5.04
CA GLU A 117 -20.41 -12.71 5.69
C GLU A 117 -19.85 -12.56 7.12
N GLU A 118 -19.38 -13.66 7.73
CA GLU A 118 -18.77 -13.66 9.06
C GLU A 118 -17.24 -13.46 9.03
N VAL A 119 -16.60 -13.67 7.86
CA VAL A 119 -15.15 -13.43 7.67
C VAL A 119 -14.76 -11.99 8.05
N PRO A 120 -15.53 -10.93 7.71
CA PRO A 120 -15.22 -9.57 8.17
C PRO A 120 -15.20 -9.41 9.69
N VAL A 121 -16.02 -10.14 10.43
CA VAL A 121 -16.06 -10.11 11.91
C VAL A 121 -14.77 -10.71 12.47
N PHE A 122 -14.34 -11.85 11.92
CA PHE A 122 -13.04 -12.44 12.25
C PHE A 122 -11.89 -11.49 11.95
N ASN A 123 -11.86 -10.88 10.77
CA ASN A 123 -10.82 -9.91 10.40
C ASN A 123 -10.78 -8.72 11.37
N GLN A 124 -11.93 -8.22 11.81
CA GLN A 124 -12.00 -7.17 12.80
C GLN A 124 -11.45 -7.63 14.18
N MET A 125 -11.71 -8.88 14.59
CA MET A 125 -11.10 -9.48 15.78
C MET A 125 -9.57 -9.47 15.68
N VAL A 126 -9.01 -9.89 14.53
CA VAL A 126 -7.56 -9.90 14.29
C VAL A 126 -6.97 -8.48 14.32
N MET A 127 -7.65 -7.50 13.70
CA MET A 127 -7.19 -6.10 13.69
C MET A 127 -7.07 -5.47 15.09
N ARG A 128 -7.84 -5.98 16.07
CA ARG A 128 -7.84 -5.51 17.46
C ARG A 128 -6.85 -6.26 18.35
N LEU A 129 -6.11 -7.24 17.82
CA LEU A 129 -5.09 -7.95 18.60
C LEU A 129 -3.97 -7.02 19.06
N PRO A 130 -3.41 -7.22 20.26
CA PRO A 130 -2.34 -6.41 20.79
C PRO A 130 -1.05 -6.63 19.99
N ILE A 131 -0.60 -5.59 19.28
CA ILE A 131 0.61 -5.63 18.44
C ILE A 131 1.83 -5.86 19.33
N GLY A 132 2.71 -6.80 18.93
CA GLY A 132 3.95 -7.14 19.64
C GLY A 132 3.76 -7.94 20.93
N LYS A 133 2.53 -8.29 21.31
CA LYS A 133 2.27 -9.13 22.49
C LYS A 133 1.73 -10.49 22.05
N PRO A 134 2.32 -11.61 22.53
CA PRO A 134 1.85 -12.93 22.17
C PRO A 134 0.43 -13.19 22.67
N VAL A 135 -0.40 -13.78 21.83
CA VAL A 135 -1.75 -14.25 22.17
C VAL A 135 -1.86 -15.75 21.90
N GLU A 136 -2.73 -16.42 22.65
CA GLU A 136 -3.00 -17.83 22.45
C GLU A 136 -4.11 -18.04 21.41
N ALA A 137 -3.95 -19.08 20.61
CA ALA A 137 -4.93 -19.57 19.67
C ALA A 137 -5.14 -21.07 19.87
N THR A 138 -6.38 -21.54 19.89
CA THR A 138 -6.73 -22.95 19.94
C THR A 138 -7.16 -23.39 18.54
N VAL A 139 -6.49 -24.38 17.98
CA VAL A 139 -6.82 -24.98 16.68
C VAL A 139 -7.15 -26.46 16.85
N LEU A 140 -8.06 -26.96 16.01
CA LEU A 140 -8.32 -28.39 15.85
C LEU A 140 -7.57 -28.87 14.61
N ARG A 141 -6.56 -29.73 14.81
CA ARG A 141 -5.72 -30.33 13.76
C ARG A 141 -5.84 -31.85 13.81
N GLY A 142 -6.35 -32.44 12.74
CA GLY A 142 -6.52 -33.92 12.69
C GLY A 142 -7.39 -34.48 13.83
N GLY A 143 -8.39 -33.73 14.29
CA GLY A 143 -9.29 -34.12 15.38
C GLY A 143 -8.74 -33.86 16.81
N THR A 144 -7.53 -33.30 16.94
CA THR A 144 -6.91 -32.98 18.22
C THR A 144 -6.78 -31.48 18.40
N GLU A 145 -7.18 -30.96 19.55
CA GLU A 145 -6.97 -29.55 19.89
C GLU A 145 -5.50 -29.28 20.22
N LYS A 146 -4.97 -28.20 19.65
CA LYS A 146 -3.62 -27.69 19.89
C LYS A 146 -3.68 -26.22 20.25
N THR A 147 -2.83 -25.80 21.18
CA THR A 147 -2.63 -24.39 21.50
C THR A 147 -1.38 -23.90 20.80
N LEU A 148 -1.54 -22.84 20.02
CA LEU A 148 -0.46 -22.11 19.35
C LEU A 148 -0.32 -20.74 19.99
N ARG A 149 0.88 -20.16 19.94
CA ARG A 149 1.15 -18.77 20.36
C ARG A 149 1.55 -17.96 19.14
N VAL A 150 0.83 -16.88 18.88
CA VAL A 150 1.10 -15.96 17.78
C VAL A 150 1.32 -14.55 18.31
N THR A 151 2.36 -13.86 17.84
CA THR A 151 2.64 -12.47 18.18
C THR A 151 2.17 -11.59 17.03
N PRO A 152 1.02 -10.89 17.16
CA PRO A 152 0.53 -10.05 16.08
C PRO A 152 1.52 -8.96 15.73
N ALA A 153 1.82 -8.78 14.43
CA ALA A 153 2.56 -7.66 13.91
C ALA A 153 1.62 -6.49 13.60
N GLU A 154 2.15 -5.31 13.39
CA GLU A 154 1.37 -4.21 12.82
C GLU A 154 1.06 -4.52 11.35
N ARG A 155 -0.21 -4.37 10.97
CA ARG A 155 -0.61 -4.53 9.57
C ARG A 155 0.04 -3.44 8.75
N GLU A 156 0.81 -3.84 7.76
CA GLU A 156 1.39 -2.91 6.81
C GLU A 156 0.28 -2.11 6.10
N SER A 157 0.51 -0.82 5.92
CA SER A 157 -0.41 0.01 5.12
C SER A 157 -0.44 -0.52 3.69
N VAL A 158 -1.63 -0.60 3.10
CA VAL A 158 -1.77 -0.94 1.67
C VAL A 158 -1.10 0.13 0.84
N ASP A 159 -1.30 1.40 1.22
CA ASP A 159 -0.66 2.54 0.60
C ASP A 159 0.45 3.09 1.51
N ALA A 160 1.67 3.12 0.98
CA ALA A 160 2.76 3.83 1.63
C ALA A 160 2.49 5.35 1.60
N ARG A 161 3.04 6.05 2.58
CA ARG A 161 2.99 7.52 2.62
C ARG A 161 3.57 8.08 1.33
N ILE A 162 2.79 8.90 0.63
CA ILE A 162 3.24 9.66 -0.53
C ILE A 162 4.01 10.87 -0.02
N GLN A 163 5.19 11.10 -0.58
CA GLN A 163 6.08 12.19 -0.24
C GLN A 163 6.52 12.90 -1.53
N GLU A 164 6.77 14.19 -1.43
CA GLU A 164 7.23 15.00 -2.56
C GLU A 164 8.74 15.01 -2.65
N LEU A 165 9.27 14.88 -3.86
CA LEU A 165 10.68 15.06 -4.17
C LEU A 165 10.83 16.18 -5.23
N PRO A 166 10.77 17.46 -4.81
CA PRO A 166 10.65 18.61 -5.70
C PRO A 166 11.82 18.74 -6.69
N LEU A 167 13.03 18.32 -6.27
CA LEU A 167 14.24 18.41 -7.09
C LEU A 167 14.24 17.44 -8.27
N VAL A 168 13.50 16.34 -8.18
CA VAL A 168 13.25 15.38 -9.27
C VAL A 168 11.95 15.75 -10.00
N GLY A 169 11.02 16.40 -9.32
CA GLY A 169 9.71 16.75 -9.86
C GLY A 169 8.73 15.58 -9.81
N VAL A 170 8.79 14.76 -8.77
CA VAL A 170 7.86 13.63 -8.56
C VAL A 170 7.27 13.65 -7.17
N THR A 171 6.09 13.03 -7.03
CA THR A 171 5.62 12.47 -5.77
C THR A 171 5.91 10.98 -5.79
N ALA A 172 6.37 10.43 -4.67
CA ALA A 172 6.81 9.04 -4.63
C ALA A 172 6.55 8.40 -3.26
N SER A 173 6.61 7.08 -3.20
CA SER A 173 6.41 6.32 -1.98
C SER A 173 7.30 5.08 -1.93
N ASN A 174 7.56 4.57 -0.73
CA ASN A 174 8.16 3.25 -0.57
C ASN A 174 7.25 2.16 -1.15
N LEU A 175 7.85 1.03 -1.53
CA LEU A 175 7.09 -0.15 -1.92
C LEU A 175 6.56 -0.85 -0.66
N THR A 176 5.27 -1.22 -0.69
CA THR A 176 4.63 -2.08 0.32
C THR A 176 4.56 -3.51 -0.18
N GLY A 177 4.28 -4.48 0.70
CA GLY A 177 4.04 -5.86 0.27
C GLY A 177 2.88 -5.98 -0.73
N TRP A 178 1.89 -5.08 -0.65
CA TRP A 178 0.82 -5.01 -1.62
C TRP A 178 1.31 -4.48 -2.97
N SER A 179 2.02 -3.35 -3.01
CA SER A 179 2.52 -2.77 -4.26
C SER A 179 3.52 -3.68 -4.97
N VAL A 180 4.32 -4.47 -4.24
CA VAL A 180 5.18 -5.52 -4.82
C VAL A 180 4.38 -6.55 -5.60
N LYS A 181 3.26 -7.04 -5.01
CA LYS A 181 2.36 -7.99 -5.70
C LYS A 181 1.65 -7.35 -6.89
N GLU A 182 1.13 -6.13 -6.70
CA GLU A 182 0.46 -5.36 -7.76
C GLU A 182 1.37 -5.13 -8.97
N LEU A 183 2.61 -4.71 -8.74
CA LEU A 183 3.61 -4.47 -9.75
C LEU A 183 4.36 -5.74 -10.20
N LYS A 184 3.95 -6.93 -9.72
CA LYS A 184 4.56 -8.24 -10.02
C LYS A 184 6.08 -8.28 -9.78
N ARG A 185 6.54 -7.61 -8.74
CA ARG A 185 7.95 -7.58 -8.34
C ARG A 185 8.27 -8.68 -7.34
N THR A 186 9.55 -8.98 -7.20
CA THR A 186 10.09 -9.96 -6.24
C THR A 186 10.77 -9.30 -5.04
N SER A 187 11.05 -7.99 -5.11
CA SER A 187 11.72 -7.22 -4.06
C SER A 187 10.95 -5.95 -3.71
N ARG A 188 11.10 -5.49 -2.47
CA ARG A 188 10.61 -4.17 -1.99
C ARG A 188 11.58 -3.04 -2.27
N ASP A 189 12.77 -3.33 -2.81
CA ASP A 189 13.77 -2.32 -3.10
C ASP A 189 13.32 -1.41 -4.24
N GLY A 190 13.48 -0.12 -4.03
CA GLY A 190 13.08 0.90 -4.98
C GLY A 190 12.01 1.85 -4.43
N VAL A 191 11.77 2.90 -5.18
CA VAL A 191 10.82 3.98 -4.85
C VAL A 191 9.80 4.11 -5.97
N ARG A 192 8.52 3.87 -5.65
CA ARG A 192 7.41 3.96 -6.63
C ARG A 192 7.07 5.42 -6.89
N VAL A 193 7.09 5.81 -8.14
CA VAL A 193 6.58 7.11 -8.59
C VAL A 193 5.05 7.10 -8.50
N ARG A 194 4.48 8.11 -7.82
CA ARG A 194 3.02 8.25 -7.61
C ARG A 194 2.43 9.38 -8.43
N GLY A 195 3.26 10.25 -8.93
CA GLY A 195 2.89 11.33 -9.82
C GLY A 195 4.12 12.07 -10.30
N VAL A 196 4.03 12.67 -11.47
CA VAL A 196 5.10 13.46 -12.09
C VAL A 196 4.57 14.87 -12.32
N ARG A 197 5.35 15.85 -11.92
CA ARG A 197 5.00 17.26 -12.12
C ARG A 197 5.19 17.65 -13.59
N PRO A 198 4.15 18.12 -14.29
CA PRO A 198 4.27 18.60 -15.65
C PRO A 198 5.32 19.70 -15.80
N GLY A 199 6.19 19.60 -16.79
CA GLY A 199 7.32 20.51 -17.01
C GLY A 199 8.41 20.45 -15.93
N GLY A 200 8.39 19.40 -15.09
CA GLY A 200 9.45 19.15 -14.11
C GLY A 200 10.58 18.28 -14.64
N PRO A 201 11.70 18.15 -13.90
CA PRO A 201 12.87 17.40 -14.34
C PRO A 201 12.56 15.97 -14.80
N ALA A 202 11.71 15.25 -14.10
CA ALA A 202 11.32 13.88 -14.43
C ALA A 202 10.42 13.79 -15.68
N ASP A 203 9.61 14.81 -15.95
CA ASP A 203 8.76 14.90 -17.14
C ASP A 203 9.56 15.29 -18.39
N GLU A 204 10.56 16.17 -18.24
CA GLU A 204 11.44 16.60 -19.31
C GLU A 204 12.47 15.53 -19.72
N ALA A 205 12.74 14.54 -18.87
CA ALA A 205 13.68 13.46 -19.09
C ALA A 205 13.28 12.57 -20.30
N LYS A 206 14.24 11.88 -20.89
CA LYS A 206 14.01 10.99 -22.06
C LYS A 206 14.67 9.64 -21.86
N PRO A 207 13.88 8.58 -21.60
CA PRO A 207 12.41 8.58 -21.45
C PRO A 207 11.96 9.30 -20.17
N ALA A 208 10.82 10.00 -20.21
CA ALA A 208 10.22 10.61 -19.04
C ALA A 208 9.80 9.55 -18.01
N LEU A 209 9.91 9.88 -16.71
CA LEU A 209 9.31 9.06 -15.67
C LEU A 209 7.78 9.15 -15.72
N ARG A 210 7.09 8.11 -15.24
CA ARG A 210 5.64 8.01 -15.22
C ARG A 210 5.17 7.45 -13.89
N GLU A 211 3.89 7.59 -13.63
CA GLU A 211 3.25 6.90 -12.51
C GLU A 211 3.50 5.38 -12.62
N ASP A 212 3.74 4.75 -11.48
CA ASP A 212 4.08 3.34 -11.30
C ASP A 212 5.49 2.91 -11.73
N ASP A 213 6.32 3.80 -12.29
CA ASP A 213 7.74 3.50 -12.39
C ASP A 213 8.36 3.31 -11.01
N VAL A 214 9.32 2.41 -10.90
CA VAL A 214 10.05 2.18 -9.65
C VAL A 214 11.51 2.58 -9.84
N ILE A 215 11.91 3.68 -9.19
CA ILE A 215 13.30 4.16 -9.19
C ILE A 215 14.15 3.18 -8.38
N LEU A 216 15.20 2.65 -8.99
CA LEU A 216 16.10 1.63 -8.43
C LEU A 216 17.43 2.20 -7.98
N SER A 217 17.96 3.19 -8.71
CA SER A 217 19.20 3.87 -8.36
C SER A 217 19.27 5.26 -8.99
N ILE A 218 20.12 6.10 -8.42
CA ILE A 218 20.51 7.40 -8.97
C ILE A 218 22.03 7.54 -8.90
N ASP A 219 22.70 7.80 -10.05
CA ASP A 219 24.16 7.80 -10.21
C ASP A 219 24.80 6.59 -9.50
N ASP A 220 24.35 5.38 -9.88
CA ASP A 220 24.77 4.08 -9.32
C ASP A 220 24.53 3.88 -7.81
N ARG A 221 23.91 4.84 -7.12
CA ARG A 221 23.53 4.71 -5.70
C ARG A 221 22.17 4.00 -5.61
N PRO A 222 22.10 2.83 -4.98
CA PRO A 222 20.82 2.13 -4.81
C PRO A 222 19.83 2.96 -4.00
N THR A 223 18.56 2.96 -4.41
CA THR A 223 17.47 3.69 -3.74
C THR A 223 16.46 2.69 -3.18
N ALA A 224 16.86 1.93 -2.16
CA ALA A 224 16.01 0.92 -1.53
C ALA A 224 14.79 1.52 -0.81
N SER A 225 14.81 2.82 -0.49
CA SER A 225 13.71 3.55 0.16
C SER A 225 13.65 5.00 -0.32
N PHE A 226 12.53 5.66 -0.02
CA PHE A 226 12.37 7.10 -0.30
C PHE A 226 13.46 7.94 0.39
N ASP A 227 13.76 7.66 1.65
CA ASP A 227 14.79 8.39 2.40
C ASP A 227 16.19 8.22 1.77
N ALA A 228 16.48 7.03 1.22
CA ALA A 228 17.73 6.78 0.50
C ALA A 228 17.79 7.58 -0.82
N LEU A 229 16.68 7.64 -1.55
CA LEU A 229 16.55 8.45 -2.76
C LEU A 229 16.71 9.94 -2.45
N GLU A 230 16.00 10.45 -1.45
CA GLU A 230 16.05 11.84 -1.01
C GLU A 230 17.48 12.24 -0.60
N THR A 231 18.13 11.42 0.25
CA THR A 231 19.52 11.62 0.66
C THR A 231 20.49 11.67 -0.53
N ALA A 232 20.30 10.78 -1.51
CA ALA A 232 21.14 10.74 -2.71
C ALA A 232 20.94 12.01 -3.57
N VAL A 233 19.68 12.43 -3.78
CA VAL A 233 19.35 13.65 -4.52
C VAL A 233 19.90 14.88 -3.84
N GLU A 234 19.75 15.01 -2.52
CA GLU A 234 20.32 16.12 -1.75
C GLU A 234 21.84 16.18 -1.82
N ALA A 235 22.51 15.03 -1.74
CA ALA A 235 23.96 14.95 -1.86
C ALA A 235 24.47 15.40 -3.23
N LEU A 236 23.76 15.08 -4.31
CA LEU A 236 24.12 15.47 -5.68
C LEU A 236 23.89 16.97 -5.93
N THR A 237 22.88 17.57 -5.31
CA THR A 237 22.47 18.96 -5.55
C THR A 237 23.01 19.95 -4.54
N ARG A 238 23.65 19.48 -3.47
CA ARG A 238 24.18 20.34 -2.38
C ARG A 238 25.18 21.35 -2.90
N GLY A 239 24.92 22.63 -2.64
CA GLY A 239 25.79 23.74 -3.06
C GLY A 239 25.83 23.98 -4.56
N LYS A 240 24.84 23.48 -5.31
CA LYS A 240 24.71 23.74 -6.73
C LYS A 240 23.61 24.77 -6.98
N ASP A 241 23.94 25.79 -7.74
CA ASP A 241 23.03 26.88 -8.13
C ASP A 241 22.36 26.62 -9.50
N SER A 242 22.74 25.53 -10.17
CA SER A 242 22.20 25.09 -11.46
C SER A 242 21.65 23.68 -11.39
N ARG A 243 20.89 23.26 -12.40
CA ARG A 243 20.42 21.88 -12.53
C ARG A 243 21.62 20.93 -12.67
N VAL A 244 21.49 19.76 -12.06
CA VAL A 244 22.53 18.72 -12.03
C VAL A 244 22.01 17.49 -12.77
N PRO A 245 22.61 17.09 -13.89
CA PRO A 245 22.19 15.86 -14.56
C PRO A 245 22.56 14.65 -13.69
N ALA A 246 21.61 13.75 -13.51
CA ALA A 246 21.77 12.51 -12.77
C ALA A 246 21.20 11.33 -13.56
N LEU A 247 21.93 10.22 -13.60
CA LEU A 247 21.49 9.00 -14.26
C LEU A 247 20.54 8.24 -13.32
N VAL A 248 19.29 8.05 -13.73
CA VAL A 248 18.27 7.33 -12.97
C VAL A 248 17.99 5.98 -13.65
N ALA A 249 18.19 4.89 -12.90
CA ALA A 249 17.73 3.57 -13.31
C ALA A 249 16.36 3.32 -12.67
N PHE A 250 15.40 2.85 -13.47
CA PHE A 250 14.06 2.56 -13.00
C PHE A 250 13.48 1.32 -13.70
N ASP A 251 12.51 0.72 -13.07
CA ASP A 251 11.72 -0.40 -13.60
C ASP A 251 10.36 0.13 -14.07
N ARG A 252 9.98 -0.25 -15.26
CA ARG A 252 8.66 0.01 -15.86
C ARG A 252 8.06 -1.31 -16.32
N VAL A 253 7.08 -1.81 -15.58
CA VAL A 253 6.36 -3.06 -15.91
C VAL A 253 7.32 -4.26 -16.10
N GLY A 254 8.38 -4.35 -15.26
CA GLY A 254 9.39 -5.42 -15.34
C GLY A 254 10.54 -5.16 -16.30
N GLU A 255 10.53 -4.05 -17.03
CA GLU A 255 11.64 -3.63 -17.91
C GLU A 255 12.52 -2.60 -17.19
N ARG A 256 13.83 -2.87 -17.12
CA ARG A 256 14.81 -1.94 -16.55
C ARG A 256 15.24 -0.91 -17.57
N LEU A 257 14.97 0.35 -17.28
CA LEU A 257 15.26 1.49 -18.13
C LEU A 257 16.21 2.47 -17.45
N LEU A 258 16.85 3.30 -18.24
CA LEU A 258 17.71 4.38 -17.80
C LEU A 258 17.23 5.70 -18.39
N THR A 259 17.33 6.77 -17.62
CA THR A 259 17.09 8.13 -18.09
C THR A 259 18.01 9.11 -17.37
N VAL A 260 18.25 10.27 -17.96
CA VAL A 260 18.95 11.38 -17.31
C VAL A 260 17.91 12.40 -16.86
N VAL A 261 17.91 12.68 -15.55
CA VAL A 261 17.04 13.68 -14.93
C VAL A 261 17.90 14.87 -14.51
N ASP A 262 17.57 16.05 -14.99
CA ASP A 262 18.26 17.30 -14.61
C ASP A 262 17.72 17.81 -13.28
N LEU A 263 18.29 17.35 -12.17
CA LEU A 263 17.86 17.63 -10.81
C LEU A 263 17.91 19.13 -10.52
N GLY A 264 16.84 19.72 -10.03
CA GLY A 264 16.84 21.13 -9.65
C GLY A 264 15.45 21.69 -9.32
N ARG A 265 15.43 22.85 -8.67
CA ARG A 265 14.19 23.54 -8.37
C ARG A 265 13.56 24.12 -9.62
N PRO A 266 12.22 24.32 -9.67
CA PRO A 266 11.57 25.06 -10.73
C PRO A 266 12.18 26.47 -10.84
N GLY A 267 12.47 26.90 -12.07
CA GLY A 267 13.02 28.24 -12.34
C GLY A 267 14.52 28.35 -12.28
N LEU A 268 15.28 27.28 -11.96
CA LEU A 268 16.72 27.24 -12.20
C LEU A 268 16.96 27.08 -13.70
N GLU A 269 17.85 27.89 -14.27
CA GLU A 269 18.28 27.75 -15.65
C GLU A 269 18.98 26.40 -15.86
N ASP A 270 18.64 25.73 -16.95
CA ASP A 270 19.38 24.55 -17.43
C ASP A 270 20.59 25.05 -18.26
N PRO A 271 21.83 24.93 -17.74
CA PRO A 271 23.01 25.39 -18.50
C PRO A 271 23.26 24.56 -19.76
N GLY A 272 22.58 23.41 -19.91
CA GLY A 272 22.65 22.56 -21.10
C GLY A 272 21.52 22.77 -22.10
N LEU A 273 20.48 23.58 -21.78
CA LEU A 273 19.32 23.76 -22.65
C LEU A 273 19.69 24.37 -24.01
N GLU A 274 20.58 25.36 -24.02
CA GLU A 274 21.10 25.97 -25.24
C GLU A 274 21.95 25.00 -26.07
N ALA A 275 22.77 24.20 -25.41
CA ALA A 275 23.58 23.18 -26.08
C ALA A 275 22.73 22.06 -26.70
N ARG A 276 21.61 21.69 -26.02
CA ARG A 276 20.67 20.68 -26.54
C ARG A 276 19.78 21.19 -27.65
N LYS A 277 19.42 22.47 -27.63
CA LYS A 277 18.69 23.13 -28.74
C LYS A 277 19.56 23.26 -29.98
N ALA A 278 20.88 23.35 -29.82
CA ALA A 278 21.83 23.42 -30.90
C ALA A 278 22.12 22.04 -31.57
N TRP A 279 21.70 20.93 -30.95
CA TRP A 279 21.86 19.60 -31.53
C TRP A 279 20.74 19.32 -32.53
N VAL A 280 20.93 19.76 -33.76
CA VAL A 280 20.11 19.37 -34.89
C VAL A 280 20.50 17.94 -35.28
N PRO A 281 19.57 16.96 -35.26
CA PRO A 281 19.91 15.64 -35.79
C PRO A 281 20.33 15.79 -37.23
N VAL A 282 21.54 15.38 -37.52
CA VAL A 282 22.01 15.27 -38.91
C VAL A 282 21.10 14.25 -39.58
N SER A 283 20.17 14.74 -40.39
CA SER A 283 19.40 13.88 -41.26
C SER A 283 20.38 13.23 -42.23
N VAL A 284 20.68 11.95 -42.00
CA VAL A 284 21.36 11.12 -43.03
C VAL A 284 20.34 11.03 -44.16
N GLN A 285 20.56 11.83 -45.20
CA GLN A 285 19.87 11.63 -46.47
C GLN A 285 20.30 10.29 -47.05
N PRO A 286 19.39 9.40 -47.43
CA PRO A 286 19.71 8.23 -48.21
C PRO A 286 19.89 8.67 -49.67
N SER A 287 21.04 9.21 -49.98
CA SER A 287 21.46 9.42 -51.36
C SER A 287 22.78 8.70 -51.57
N ALA A 288 22.74 7.76 -52.46
CA ALA A 288 23.84 6.97 -53.05
C ALA A 288 23.97 5.54 -52.50
N LEU A 289 23.00 4.71 -52.80
CA LEU A 289 23.27 3.38 -53.33
C LEU A 289 22.27 3.16 -54.49
N GLY A 290 22.71 3.43 -55.67
CA GLY A 290 22.02 3.00 -56.86
C GLY A 290 22.04 1.47 -56.95
N LEU A 291 20.85 0.91 -57.09
CA LEU A 291 20.44 -0.21 -57.97
C LEU A 291 18.94 -0.29 -57.90
#